data_a6648cb74046859f97c9738f0709afeb
#
_entry.id   a6648cb74046859f97c9738f0709afeb
#
_cell.length_a   1.000
_cell.length_b   1.000
_cell.length_c   1.000
_cell.angle_alpha   90.00
_cell.angle_beta   90.00
_cell.angle_gamma   90.00
#
_symmetry.space_group_name_H-M   'P 1'
#
loop_
_entity.id
_entity.type
_entity.pdbx_description
1 polymer ?
#
loop_
_entity_poly.entity_id
_entity_poly.type
_entity_poly.pdbx_seq_one_letter_code
_entity_poly.pdbx_strand_id
1 'polypeptide(L)'
;MKKHLLAAVAAVALSLPLSTGVSAQQATAEHHHHQFSAEDHAAFADAKIAALKAGLKLSPAQEKNWPAVETALRDIAKARAARFAENKDKWKDIHEHRSVIEGLQLHSKTLSAKAAETQKLAEAAKPLFDSLDDAQKRRFAILLHAIAKGPHHHGHEGEHEGEGRD
;
A
#
# COMPACT_ATOMS: atom_id res chain seq x y z
N MET A 1 -57.29 -34.19 -44.13
CA MET A 1 -57.21 -35.43 -44.90
C MET A 1 -55.92 -36.14 -44.62
N LYS A 2 -56.04 -37.37 -44.13
CA LYS A 2 -55.10 -38.51 -44.22
C LYS A 2 -53.74 -38.31 -43.55
N LYS A 3 -53.46 -38.86 -42.34
CA LYS A 3 -53.19 -40.30 -41.99
C LYS A 3 -51.83 -40.78 -42.52
N HIS A 4 -50.92 -41.18 -41.68
CA HIS A 4 -50.42 -42.50 -41.29
C HIS A 4 -49.13 -42.33 -40.51
N LEU A 5 -48.96 -42.67 -39.27
CA LEU A 5 -48.74 -43.97 -38.59
C LEU A 5 -47.67 -44.86 -39.22
N LEU A 6 -46.66 -45.15 -38.40
CA LEU A 6 -46.04 -46.42 -38.06
C LEU A 6 -44.55 -46.16 -37.72
N ALA A 7 -44.06 -46.38 -36.58
CA ALA A 7 -43.78 -47.57 -35.75
C ALA A 7 -42.31 -47.94 -35.75
N ALA A 8 -41.78 -47.87 -34.57
CA ALA A 8 -40.85 -48.79 -33.90
C ALA A 8 -39.56 -49.20 -34.61
N VAL A 9 -38.44 -49.06 -33.95
CA VAL A 9 -37.67 -50.20 -33.41
C VAL A 9 -36.58 -49.65 -32.45
N ALA A 10 -36.51 -50.28 -31.28
CA ALA A 10 -35.49 -50.07 -30.24
C ALA A 10 -34.13 -50.62 -30.67
N ALA A 11 -33.09 -49.86 -30.42
CA ALA A 11 -31.74 -50.39 -30.31
C ALA A 11 -31.07 -49.77 -29.08
N VAL A 12 -30.99 -50.52 -28.02
CA VAL A 12 -30.19 -50.24 -26.82
C VAL A 12 -28.73 -50.44 -27.19
N ALA A 13 -28.00 -49.35 -27.35
CA ALA A 13 -26.55 -49.38 -27.41
C ALA A 13 -26.01 -48.86 -26.08
N LEU A 14 -25.46 -49.82 -25.34
CA LEU A 14 -24.74 -49.61 -24.08
C LEU A 14 -23.40 -48.94 -24.45
N SER A 15 -23.29 -47.63 -24.34
CA SER A 15 -22.03 -46.89 -24.48
C SER A 15 -21.57 -46.43 -23.12
N LEU A 16 -20.47 -47.02 -22.67
CA LEU A 16 -19.68 -46.61 -21.52
C LEU A 16 -19.24 -45.16 -21.66
N PRO A 17 -19.35 -44.35 -20.60
CA PRO A 17 -18.72 -43.02 -20.62
C PRO A 17 -17.22 -43.18 -20.49
N LEU A 18 -16.44 -42.81 -21.51
CA LEU A 18 -15.04 -42.49 -21.38
C LEU A 18 -14.93 -41.28 -20.43
N SER A 19 -14.42 -41.52 -19.24
CA SER A 19 -14.00 -40.49 -18.33
C SER A 19 -12.82 -39.74 -18.96
N THR A 20 -13.08 -38.68 -19.72
CA THR A 20 -12.06 -37.71 -20.04
C THR A 20 -11.68 -37.00 -18.73
N GLY A 21 -10.51 -37.37 -18.20
CA GLY A 21 -9.89 -36.65 -17.10
C GLY A 21 -9.71 -35.19 -17.49
N VAL A 22 -10.59 -34.33 -16.97
CA VAL A 22 -10.33 -32.90 -16.95
C VAL A 22 -9.15 -32.72 -16.01
N SER A 23 -7.95 -32.61 -16.56
CA SER A 23 -6.81 -32.06 -15.87
C SER A 23 -7.18 -30.62 -15.49
N ALA A 24 -7.59 -30.42 -14.25
CA ALA A 24 -7.67 -29.09 -13.66
C ALA A 24 -6.24 -28.53 -13.68
N GLN A 25 -5.95 -27.77 -14.71
CA GLN A 25 -4.78 -26.96 -14.82
C GLN A 25 -4.88 -25.94 -13.67
N GLN A 26 -4.24 -26.26 -12.55
CA GLN A 26 -4.01 -25.29 -11.48
C GLN A 26 -3.26 -24.14 -12.13
N ALA A 27 -3.99 -23.10 -12.52
CA ALA A 27 -3.41 -21.81 -12.80
C ALA A 27 -2.76 -21.38 -11.47
N THR A 28 -1.45 -21.60 -11.36
CA THR A 28 -0.64 -20.92 -10.36
C THR A 28 -0.83 -19.44 -10.64
N ALA A 29 -1.65 -18.79 -9.84
CA ALA A 29 -1.74 -17.35 -9.82
C ALA A 29 -0.33 -16.87 -9.42
N GLU A 30 0.49 -16.58 -10.40
CA GLU A 30 1.71 -15.83 -10.19
C GLU A 30 1.27 -14.49 -9.62
N HIS A 31 1.44 -14.32 -8.32
CA HIS A 31 1.30 -13.05 -7.66
C HIS A 31 2.41 -12.14 -8.22
N HIS A 32 2.14 -11.55 -9.38
CA HIS A 32 2.93 -10.43 -9.86
C HIS A 32 2.80 -9.34 -8.79
N HIS A 33 3.79 -9.23 -7.93
CA HIS A 33 3.96 -8.04 -7.11
C HIS A 33 4.14 -6.88 -8.09
N HIS A 34 3.04 -6.21 -8.42
CA HIS A 34 3.09 -4.97 -9.19
C HIS A 34 3.99 -4.00 -8.42
N GLN A 35 5.20 -3.83 -8.90
CA GLN A 35 6.07 -2.78 -8.40
C GLN A 35 5.48 -1.47 -8.90
N PHE A 36 4.95 -0.67 -7.98
CA PHE A 36 4.45 0.66 -8.31
C PHE A 36 5.56 1.51 -8.93
N SER A 37 5.21 2.21 -10.00
CA SER A 37 6.11 3.15 -10.67
C SER A 37 6.38 4.39 -9.80
N ALA A 38 7.36 5.19 -10.18
CA ALA A 38 7.60 6.47 -9.52
C ALA A 38 6.38 7.42 -9.65
N GLU A 39 5.65 7.32 -10.76
CA GLU A 39 4.41 8.06 -11.00
C GLU A 39 3.28 7.61 -10.08
N ASP A 40 3.10 6.29 -9.89
CA ASP A 40 2.14 5.76 -8.93
C ASP A 40 2.43 6.23 -7.52
N HIS A 41 3.69 6.22 -7.10
CA HIS A 41 4.10 6.73 -5.79
C HIS A 41 3.79 8.22 -5.62
N ALA A 42 3.99 9.03 -6.66
CA ALA A 42 3.65 10.45 -6.65
C ALA A 42 2.13 10.64 -6.57
N ALA A 43 1.35 9.92 -7.38
CA ALA A 43 -0.11 9.98 -7.37
C ALA A 43 -0.69 9.57 -6.01
N PHE A 44 -0.17 8.51 -5.38
CA PHE A 44 -0.59 8.11 -4.03
C PHE A 44 -0.24 9.15 -2.96
N ALA A 45 0.91 9.82 -3.09
CA ALA A 45 1.27 10.91 -2.19
C ALA A 45 0.30 12.08 -2.33
N ASP A 46 -0.01 12.50 -3.56
CA ASP A 46 -0.96 13.57 -3.85
C ASP A 46 -2.37 13.23 -3.34
N ALA A 47 -2.84 12.00 -3.54
CA ALA A 47 -4.12 11.54 -3.02
C ALA A 47 -4.19 11.63 -1.48
N LYS A 48 -3.13 11.22 -0.78
CA LYS A 48 -3.05 11.31 0.69
C LYS A 48 -3.02 12.75 1.18
N ILE A 49 -2.29 13.63 0.51
CA ILE A 49 -2.22 15.07 0.82
C ILE A 49 -3.58 15.72 0.61
N ALA A 50 -4.27 15.40 -0.49
CA ALA A 50 -5.62 15.88 -0.77
C ALA A 50 -6.63 15.40 0.30
N ALA A 51 -6.54 14.13 0.72
CA ALA A 51 -7.37 13.57 1.79
C ALA A 51 -7.13 14.28 3.14
N LEU A 52 -5.88 14.60 3.48
CA LEU A 52 -5.55 15.38 4.68
C LEU A 52 -6.21 16.76 4.62
N LYS A 53 -6.06 17.50 3.52
CA LYS A 53 -6.69 18.82 3.35
C LYS A 53 -8.20 18.74 3.50
N ALA A 54 -8.83 17.81 2.79
CA ALA A 54 -10.28 17.63 2.84
C ALA A 54 -10.79 17.26 4.24
N GLY A 55 -10.07 16.38 4.96
CA GLY A 55 -10.43 15.96 6.30
C GLY A 55 -10.30 17.06 7.36
N LEU A 56 -9.45 18.05 7.13
CA LEU A 56 -9.27 19.20 8.04
C LEU A 56 -10.43 20.19 7.97
N LYS A 57 -11.16 20.27 6.85
CA LYS A 57 -12.27 21.23 6.64
C LYS A 57 -11.84 22.65 6.99
N LEU A 58 -10.76 23.10 6.36
CA LEU A 58 -10.16 24.40 6.62
C LEU A 58 -11.12 25.54 6.26
N SER A 59 -11.15 26.58 7.07
CA SER A 59 -11.80 27.84 6.72
C SER A 59 -10.97 28.62 5.69
N PRO A 60 -11.54 29.59 4.95
CA PRO A 60 -10.80 30.40 3.99
C PRO A 60 -9.58 31.12 4.59
N ALA A 61 -9.66 31.49 5.87
CA ALA A 61 -8.53 32.12 6.58
C ALA A 61 -7.39 31.11 6.84
N GLN A 62 -7.71 29.87 7.18
CA GLN A 62 -6.76 28.78 7.43
C GLN A 62 -6.12 28.25 6.15
N GLU A 63 -6.86 28.24 5.04
CA GLU A 63 -6.35 27.78 3.74
C GLU A 63 -5.11 28.53 3.25
N LYS A 64 -4.91 29.76 3.69
CA LYS A 64 -3.70 30.55 3.36
C LYS A 64 -2.41 29.92 3.89
N ASN A 65 -2.50 29.11 4.96
CA ASN A 65 -1.37 28.43 5.57
C ASN A 65 -1.15 27.02 5.00
N TRP A 66 -2.09 26.51 4.18
CA TRP A 66 -2.02 25.15 3.63
C TRP A 66 -0.85 24.94 2.63
N PRO A 67 -0.51 25.87 1.70
CA PRO A 67 0.49 25.61 0.67
C PRO A 67 1.86 25.22 1.21
N ALA A 68 2.27 25.78 2.35
CA ALA A 68 3.55 25.43 2.97
C ALA A 68 3.57 23.96 3.45
N VAL A 69 2.48 23.50 4.06
CA VAL A 69 2.31 22.11 4.50
C VAL A 69 2.29 21.16 3.31
N GLU A 70 1.56 21.49 2.29
CA GLU A 70 1.43 20.71 1.06
C GLU A 70 2.79 20.54 0.37
N THR A 71 3.55 21.61 0.23
CA THR A 71 4.90 21.57 -0.34
C THR A 71 5.82 20.68 0.49
N ALA A 72 5.84 20.86 1.81
CA ALA A 72 6.67 20.04 2.70
C ALA A 72 6.32 18.55 2.61
N LEU A 73 5.05 18.19 2.53
CA LEU A 73 4.61 16.80 2.38
C LEU A 73 5.01 16.20 1.03
N ARG A 74 4.90 16.96 -0.07
CA ARG A 74 5.36 16.52 -1.39
C ARG A 74 6.88 16.32 -1.43
N ASP A 75 7.62 17.23 -0.85
CA ASP A 75 9.08 17.13 -0.77
C ASP A 75 9.52 15.89 0.01
N ILE A 76 8.86 15.58 1.12
CA ILE A 76 9.08 14.35 1.88
C ILE A 76 8.77 13.11 1.05
N ALA A 77 7.65 13.10 0.33
CA ALA A 77 7.28 11.97 -0.52
C ALA A 77 8.32 11.73 -1.62
N LYS A 78 8.75 12.80 -2.29
CA LYS A 78 9.80 12.77 -3.32
C LYS A 78 11.14 12.30 -2.76
N ALA A 79 11.58 12.85 -1.63
CA ALA A 79 12.84 12.46 -0.99
C ALA A 79 12.80 11.00 -0.52
N ARG A 80 11.67 10.51 -0.04
CA ARG A 80 11.48 9.10 0.34
C ARG A 80 11.59 8.17 -0.87
N ALA A 81 10.93 8.52 -1.98
CA ALA A 81 11.00 7.73 -3.21
C ALA A 81 12.43 7.67 -3.78
N ALA A 82 13.12 8.80 -3.83
CA ALA A 82 14.52 8.88 -4.27
C ALA A 82 15.43 8.02 -3.38
N ARG A 83 15.30 8.15 -2.07
CA ARG A 83 16.07 7.37 -1.08
C ARG A 83 15.84 5.87 -1.19
N PHE A 84 14.59 5.47 -1.46
CA PHE A 84 14.25 4.06 -1.69
C PHE A 84 14.95 3.54 -2.95
N ALA A 85 14.89 4.29 -4.05
CA ALA A 85 15.54 3.91 -5.30
C ALA A 85 17.07 3.81 -5.15
N GLU A 86 17.69 4.81 -4.52
CA GLU A 86 19.15 4.83 -4.30
C GLU A 86 19.65 3.70 -3.37
N ASN A 87 18.85 3.32 -2.39
CA ASN A 87 19.27 2.37 -1.37
C ASN A 87 18.87 0.93 -1.68
N LYS A 88 18.01 0.67 -2.68
CA LYS A 88 17.52 -0.66 -3.02
C LYS A 88 18.67 -1.65 -3.26
N ASP A 89 19.61 -1.29 -4.13
CA ASP A 89 20.72 -2.17 -4.48
C ASP A 89 21.74 -2.28 -3.35
N LYS A 90 21.97 -1.18 -2.58
CA LYS A 90 22.82 -1.21 -1.40
C LYS A 90 22.28 -2.16 -0.33
N TRP A 91 20.98 -2.15 -0.08
CA TRP A 91 20.37 -3.08 0.87
C TRP A 91 20.51 -4.54 0.42
N LYS A 92 20.36 -4.80 -0.87
CA LYS A 92 20.57 -6.13 -1.43
C LYS A 92 21.99 -6.61 -1.20
N ASP A 93 22.99 -5.79 -1.53
CA ASP A 93 24.41 -6.07 -1.35
C ASP A 93 24.76 -6.30 0.13
N ILE A 94 24.29 -5.43 1.03
CA ILE A 94 24.46 -5.58 2.48
C ILE A 94 23.90 -6.93 2.98
N HIS A 95 22.74 -7.35 2.50
CA HIS A 95 22.15 -8.64 2.88
C HIS A 95 22.93 -9.83 2.34
N GLU A 96 23.36 -9.77 1.08
CA GLU A 96 24.13 -10.85 0.44
C GLU A 96 25.50 -11.05 1.13
N HIS A 97 26.19 -9.96 1.45
CA HIS A 97 27.53 -10.01 2.07
C HIS A 97 27.51 -9.92 3.61
N ARG A 98 26.33 -9.84 4.24
CA ARG A 98 26.16 -9.68 5.69
C ARG A 98 26.97 -8.50 6.28
N SER A 99 27.04 -7.39 5.54
CA SER A 99 27.81 -6.21 5.89
C SER A 99 27.12 -5.38 6.98
N VAL A 100 27.16 -5.85 8.23
CA VAL A 100 26.43 -5.26 9.37
C VAL A 100 26.80 -3.79 9.57
N ILE A 101 28.07 -3.42 9.49
CA ILE A 101 28.52 -2.04 9.72
C ILE A 101 28.00 -1.10 8.63
N GLU A 102 28.06 -1.51 7.37
CA GLU A 102 27.48 -0.74 6.25
C GLU A 102 25.98 -0.58 6.39
N GLY A 103 25.28 -1.65 6.83
CA GLY A 103 23.86 -1.60 7.14
C GLY A 103 23.54 -0.58 8.22
N LEU A 104 24.31 -0.54 9.32
CA LEU A 104 24.15 0.45 10.39
C LEU A 104 24.41 1.87 9.90
N GLN A 105 25.43 2.08 9.07
CA GLN A 105 25.75 3.40 8.49
C GLN A 105 24.63 3.88 7.58
N LEU A 106 24.12 3.01 6.69
CA LEU A 106 23.01 3.34 5.79
C LEU A 106 21.72 3.64 6.57
N HIS A 107 21.47 2.88 7.64
CA HIS A 107 20.33 3.11 8.54
C HIS A 107 20.46 4.47 9.25
N SER A 108 21.62 4.77 9.81
CA SER A 108 21.91 6.06 10.48
C SER A 108 21.71 7.24 9.52
N LYS A 109 22.22 7.16 8.29
CA LYS A 109 22.01 8.17 7.25
C LYS A 109 20.53 8.38 6.94
N THR A 110 19.77 7.27 6.87
CA THR A 110 18.33 7.31 6.61
C THR A 110 17.56 7.96 7.76
N LEU A 111 17.93 7.66 9.01
CA LEU A 111 17.32 8.28 10.19
C LEU A 111 17.58 9.78 10.25
N SER A 112 18.83 10.21 9.98
CA SER A 112 19.19 11.62 9.93
C SER A 112 18.39 12.40 8.86
N ALA A 113 18.23 11.82 7.67
CA ALA A 113 17.42 12.42 6.61
C ALA A 113 15.95 12.55 7.02
N LYS A 114 15.36 11.49 7.62
CA LYS A 114 14.00 11.53 8.14
C LYS A 114 13.80 12.56 9.24
N ALA A 115 14.78 12.72 10.14
CA ALA A 115 14.73 13.73 11.19
C ALA A 115 14.69 15.14 10.60
N ALA A 116 15.55 15.45 9.61
CA ALA A 116 15.55 16.74 8.93
C ALA A 116 14.25 17.02 8.17
N GLU A 117 13.66 16.00 7.51
CA GLU A 117 12.36 16.11 6.84
C GLU A 117 11.23 16.39 7.83
N THR A 118 11.24 15.70 8.97
CA THR A 118 10.23 15.90 10.04
C THR A 118 10.33 17.30 10.62
N GLN A 119 11.55 17.81 10.82
CA GLN A 119 11.78 19.17 11.30
C GLN A 119 11.19 20.20 10.32
N LYS A 120 11.50 20.08 9.03
CA LYS A 120 10.94 20.96 7.99
C LYS A 120 9.41 20.93 7.95
N LEU A 121 8.82 19.74 8.09
CA LEU A 121 7.36 19.62 8.14
C LEU A 121 6.77 20.31 9.39
N ALA A 122 7.40 20.16 10.54
CA ALA A 122 6.95 20.81 11.78
C ALA A 122 6.97 22.34 11.64
N GLU A 123 8.04 22.89 11.06
CA GLU A 123 8.15 24.33 10.80
C GLU A 123 7.09 24.82 9.80
N ALA A 124 6.89 24.10 8.69
CA ALA A 124 5.89 24.45 7.68
C ALA A 124 4.45 24.31 8.18
N ALA A 125 4.20 23.33 9.06
CA ALA A 125 2.86 23.05 9.60
C ALA A 125 2.49 23.98 10.76
N LYS A 126 3.45 24.58 11.45
CA LYS A 126 3.19 25.36 12.65
C LYS A 126 2.16 26.50 12.45
N PRO A 127 2.24 27.37 11.41
CA PRO A 127 1.26 28.44 11.21
C PRO A 127 -0.16 27.91 10.97
N LEU A 128 -0.28 26.80 10.24
CA LEU A 128 -1.57 26.14 10.06
C LEU A 128 -2.09 25.60 11.38
N PHE A 129 -1.29 24.80 12.08
CA PHE A 129 -1.65 24.13 13.32
C PHE A 129 -2.10 25.12 14.41
N ASP A 130 -1.42 26.24 14.54
CA ASP A 130 -1.77 27.32 15.48
C ASP A 130 -3.14 27.94 15.18
N SER A 131 -3.56 27.93 13.92
CA SER A 131 -4.86 28.48 13.49
C SER A 131 -6.03 27.49 13.60
N LEU A 132 -5.75 26.19 13.86
CA LEU A 132 -6.76 25.14 13.94
C LEU A 132 -7.52 25.18 15.27
N ASP A 133 -8.82 24.83 15.24
CA ASP A 133 -9.57 24.51 16.43
C ASP A 133 -9.20 23.13 17.02
N ASP A 134 -9.69 22.81 18.20
CA ASP A 134 -9.35 21.55 18.89
C ASP A 134 -9.81 20.30 18.12
N ALA A 135 -10.94 20.35 17.42
CA ALA A 135 -11.42 19.25 16.61
C ALA A 135 -10.54 19.06 15.36
N GLN A 136 -10.12 20.15 14.74
CA GLN A 136 -9.19 20.15 13.61
C GLN A 136 -7.80 19.67 14.02
N LYS A 137 -7.27 20.08 15.19
CA LYS A 137 -5.98 19.60 15.73
C LYS A 137 -5.98 18.11 15.94
N ARG A 138 -7.05 17.54 16.53
CA ARG A 138 -7.19 16.08 16.65
C ARG A 138 -7.20 15.37 15.29
N ARG A 139 -7.96 15.89 14.31
CA ARG A 139 -8.01 15.34 12.95
C ARG A 139 -6.66 15.43 12.26
N PHE A 140 -5.97 16.57 12.41
CA PHE A 140 -4.62 16.76 11.83
C PHE A 140 -3.66 15.69 12.33
N ALA A 141 -3.60 15.42 13.63
CA ALA A 141 -2.73 14.40 14.21
C ALA A 141 -3.03 13.00 13.66
N ILE A 142 -4.32 12.60 13.62
CA ILE A 142 -4.75 11.28 13.13
C ILE A 142 -4.42 11.12 11.64
N LEU A 143 -4.78 12.11 10.83
CA LEU A 143 -4.61 12.05 9.38
C LEU A 143 -3.13 12.11 8.99
N LEU A 144 -2.34 12.95 9.66
CA LEU A 144 -0.89 13.01 9.43
C LEU A 144 -0.21 11.69 9.77
N HIS A 145 -0.61 11.05 10.88
CA HIS A 145 -0.12 9.72 11.25
C HIS A 145 -0.48 8.66 10.19
N ALA A 146 -1.70 8.69 9.66
CA ALA A 146 -2.14 7.79 8.60
C ALA A 146 -1.32 7.94 7.30
N ILE A 147 -0.93 9.18 6.96
CA ILE A 147 -0.04 9.45 5.81
C ILE A 147 1.36 8.91 6.06
N ALA A 148 1.90 9.11 7.28
CA ALA A 148 3.25 8.69 7.65
C ALA A 148 3.42 7.18 7.65
N LYS A 149 2.38 6.47 8.07
CA LYS A 149 2.31 5.03 8.04
C LYS A 149 2.12 4.52 6.64
N GLY A 150 2.89 4.31 5.72
CA GLY A 150 2.65 3.73 4.38
C GLY A 150 1.56 2.63 4.38
N PRO A 151 1.22 2.03 3.24
CA PRO A 151 0.31 0.89 3.21
C PRO A 151 0.87 -0.20 4.12
N HIS A 152 0.10 -0.57 5.14
CA HIS A 152 0.48 -1.65 6.03
C HIS A 152 0.52 -2.95 5.22
N HIS A 153 1.71 -3.54 5.09
CA HIS A 153 1.75 -4.98 5.04
C HIS A 153 1.15 -5.43 6.38
N HIS A 154 -0.04 -5.99 6.35
CA HIS A 154 -0.52 -6.84 7.44
C HIS A 154 0.44 -8.03 7.48
N GLY A 155 1.56 -7.88 8.23
CA GLY A 155 2.29 -9.02 8.71
C GLY A 155 1.29 -9.81 9.54
N HIS A 156 1.10 -11.07 9.22
CA HIS A 156 0.45 -12.04 10.05
C HIS A 156 0.94 -11.86 11.50
N GLU A 157 0.12 -11.23 12.33
CA GLU A 157 0.20 -11.45 13.76
C GLU A 157 -0.18 -12.90 13.93
N GLY A 158 0.84 -13.74 14.15
CA GLY A 158 0.65 -15.16 14.45
C GLY A 158 -0.20 -15.25 15.70
N GLU A 159 -1.38 -15.84 15.55
CA GLU A 159 -2.15 -16.39 16.65
C GLU A 159 -1.25 -17.43 17.33
N HIS A 160 -0.60 -17.03 18.40
CA HIS A 160 -0.12 -17.97 19.40
C HIS A 160 -1.34 -18.52 20.14
N GLU A 161 -1.97 -19.53 19.56
CA GLU A 161 -2.83 -20.42 20.33
C GLU A 161 -1.97 -21.03 21.43
N GLY A 162 -2.25 -20.60 22.65
CA GLY A 162 -1.72 -21.22 23.84
C GLY A 162 -2.27 -22.63 23.97
N GLU A 163 -1.43 -23.60 23.66
CA GLU A 163 -1.67 -25.01 23.95
C GLU A 163 -1.55 -25.19 25.46
N GLY A 164 -2.73 -25.33 26.10
CA GLY A 164 -2.83 -25.71 27.50
C GLY A 164 -2.20 -27.10 27.71
N ARG A 165 -1.33 -27.20 28.70
CA ARG A 165 -0.90 -28.45 29.28
C ARG A 165 -1.69 -28.68 30.55
N ASP A 166 -2.48 -29.76 30.52
CA ASP A 166 -2.90 -30.53 31.70
C ASP A 166 -1.71 -31.31 32.28
#